data_7c1027d3695b4ad273ca9a72d6ecf113
#
_entry.id   7c1027d3695b4ad273ca9a72d6ecf113
#
_cell.length_a   1.000
_cell.length_b   1.000
_cell.length_c   1.000
_cell.angle_alpha   90.00
_cell.angle_beta   90.00
_cell.angle_gamma   90.00
#
_symmetry.space_group_name_H-M   'P 1'
#
loop_
_entity.id
_entity.type
_entity.pdbx_description
1 polymer ?
#
loop_
_entity_poly.entity_id
_entity_poly.type
_entity_poly.pdbx_seq_one_letter_code
_entity_poly.pdbx_strand_id
1 'polypeptide(L)'
;HTANTLIFGTDAVERLRIGSSGQIGLSGANYGDAGQVLTSQGSSSAPIWSATPLSFRNLIINGAMNVAQRGSSATTSAGYQTVDRFEVNHAGVAQSPSQSQATLTSAPGPYREGHRKAYKITNGNQGSAHNDAFIRFKTTLEAQDIANSGWDYTSSSSYITLSFWIKSSVAQNFYGRLQTDDGTARNYPFETGSLTANTWTKVIKTIPGSSSPALQFDNNVNAGLFLEIAAWYGTDYTGSMSLNTWATYSNRTPDYGAAMDDWYLTNNATLEITGVQLEVGSQATPFEHRSVGEELLRCQRYFQFVENAHAIARSSTNTGSVSAKFTCEMRAAPTISTMNLSTKATNVGLNLQG
;
A
#
# COMPACT_ATOMS: atom_id res chain seq x y z
N HIS A 1 36.31 -31.63 -16.81
CA HIS A 1 37.11 -30.42 -17.10
C HIS A 1 37.02 -30.11 -18.57
N THR A 2 36.27 -29.11 -18.94
CA THR A 2 36.56 -28.34 -20.14
C THR A 2 37.72 -27.41 -19.83
N ALA A 3 38.67 -27.24 -20.77
CA ALA A 3 39.83 -26.40 -20.55
C ALA A 3 39.38 -25.01 -19.99
N ASN A 4 39.99 -24.59 -18.87
CA ASN A 4 39.76 -23.30 -18.22
C ASN A 4 38.39 -23.07 -17.55
N THR A 5 37.64 -24.12 -17.18
CA THR A 5 36.38 -23.97 -16.42
C THR A 5 36.34 -24.96 -15.25
N LEU A 6 36.01 -24.46 -14.05
CA LEU A 6 35.78 -25.31 -12.87
C LEU A 6 34.25 -25.49 -12.74
N ILE A 7 33.80 -26.74 -12.63
CA ILE A 7 32.38 -27.10 -12.58
C ILE A 7 32.08 -27.88 -11.30
N PHE A 8 31.02 -27.49 -10.60
CA PHE A 8 30.43 -28.19 -9.47
C PHE A 8 29.06 -28.73 -9.86
N GLY A 9 28.81 -29.99 -9.57
CA GLY A 9 27.51 -30.62 -9.89
C GLY A 9 27.02 -31.51 -8.76
N THR A 10 25.71 -31.75 -8.76
CA THR A 10 25.02 -32.78 -7.96
C THR A 10 24.09 -33.55 -8.87
N ASP A 11 23.98 -34.87 -8.67
CA ASP A 11 23.14 -35.78 -9.47
C ASP A 11 23.37 -35.67 -10.98
N ALA A 12 24.65 -35.60 -11.39
CA ALA A 12 25.06 -35.40 -12.77
C ALA A 12 24.58 -34.09 -13.44
N VAL A 13 24.04 -33.16 -12.65
CA VAL A 13 23.59 -31.85 -13.13
C VAL A 13 24.55 -30.76 -12.66
N GLU A 14 25.02 -29.93 -13.57
CA GLU A 14 25.83 -28.77 -13.23
C GLU A 14 25.01 -27.76 -12.40
N ARG A 15 25.59 -27.34 -11.26
CA ARG A 15 24.96 -26.36 -10.35
C ARG A 15 25.68 -25.01 -10.35
N LEU A 16 27.01 -25.05 -10.41
CA LEU A 16 27.85 -23.85 -10.38
C LEU A 16 29.06 -24.07 -11.29
N ARG A 17 29.49 -23.03 -11.99
CA ARG A 17 30.78 -22.98 -12.67
C ARG A 17 31.54 -21.70 -12.39
N ILE A 18 32.86 -21.79 -12.53
CA ILE A 18 33.74 -20.63 -12.62
C ILE A 18 34.33 -20.66 -14.02
N GLY A 19 34.04 -19.65 -14.83
CA GLY A 19 34.53 -19.52 -16.19
C GLY A 19 36.00 -19.08 -16.24
N SER A 20 36.58 -19.10 -17.43
CA SER A 20 38.00 -18.79 -17.67
C SER A 20 38.46 -17.39 -17.24
N SER A 21 37.50 -16.43 -17.19
CA SER A 21 37.73 -15.06 -16.72
C SER A 21 37.31 -14.85 -15.26
N GLY A 22 37.01 -15.93 -14.51
CA GLY A 22 36.63 -15.86 -13.11
C GLY A 22 35.12 -15.57 -12.87
N GLN A 23 34.32 -15.45 -13.93
CA GLN A 23 32.89 -15.24 -13.79
C GLN A 23 32.15 -16.47 -13.24
N ILE A 24 31.14 -16.24 -12.38
CA ILE A 24 30.34 -17.31 -11.76
C ILE A 24 29.12 -17.57 -12.62
N GLY A 25 28.95 -18.80 -13.12
CA GLY A 25 27.77 -19.27 -13.85
C GLY A 25 26.90 -20.17 -12.99
N LEU A 26 25.61 -20.04 -13.08
CA LEU A 26 24.60 -20.85 -12.39
C LEU A 26 23.92 -21.79 -13.38
N SER A 27 23.79 -23.05 -13.01
CA SER A 27 23.12 -24.08 -13.84
C SER A 27 23.58 -24.05 -15.31
N GLY A 28 24.90 -23.92 -15.52
CA GLY A 28 25.50 -23.73 -16.83
C GLY A 28 26.18 -22.37 -17.01
N ALA A 29 26.26 -21.90 -18.23
CA ALA A 29 26.91 -20.63 -18.59
C ALA A 29 26.03 -19.41 -18.36
N ASN A 30 25.16 -19.42 -17.40
CA ASN A 30 24.36 -18.26 -16.99
C ASN A 30 25.17 -17.38 -16.02
N TYR A 31 25.86 -16.38 -16.55
CA TYR A 31 26.74 -15.47 -15.79
C TYR A 31 26.03 -14.20 -15.30
N GLY A 32 24.72 -14.05 -15.57
CA GLY A 32 23.97 -12.82 -15.33
C GLY A 32 24.39 -11.67 -16.24
N ASP A 33 23.73 -10.55 -16.09
CA ASP A 33 24.01 -9.29 -16.79
C ASP A 33 24.79 -8.33 -15.88
N ALA A 34 25.44 -7.34 -16.46
CA ALA A 34 26.16 -6.33 -15.71
C ALA A 34 25.24 -5.59 -14.73
N GLY A 35 25.64 -5.53 -13.46
CA GLY A 35 24.86 -4.90 -12.39
C GLY A 35 23.92 -5.85 -11.63
N GLN A 36 23.77 -7.10 -12.07
CA GLN A 36 23.04 -8.10 -11.30
C GLN A 36 23.87 -8.62 -10.10
N VAL A 37 23.17 -9.04 -9.06
CA VAL A 37 23.74 -9.67 -7.86
C VAL A 37 23.23 -11.10 -7.70
N LEU A 38 24.05 -11.96 -7.12
CA LEU A 38 23.67 -13.31 -6.78
C LEU A 38 22.70 -13.30 -5.60
N THR A 39 21.48 -13.74 -5.83
CA THR A 39 20.38 -13.65 -4.85
C THR A 39 19.94 -15.05 -4.42
N SER A 40 19.87 -15.27 -3.11
CA SER A 40 19.30 -16.48 -2.54
C SER A 40 17.79 -16.54 -2.74
N GLN A 41 17.28 -17.72 -3.13
CA GLN A 41 15.85 -18.00 -3.27
C GLN A 41 15.30 -18.81 -2.08
N GLY A 42 16.01 -18.81 -0.95
CA GLY A 42 15.66 -19.62 0.22
C GLY A 42 16.18 -21.05 0.14
N SER A 43 15.71 -21.90 1.05
CA SER A 43 16.22 -23.26 1.24
C SER A 43 15.76 -24.27 0.18
N SER A 44 14.72 -23.97 -0.58
CA SER A 44 14.08 -24.89 -1.54
C SER A 44 14.35 -24.58 -3.01
N SER A 45 15.07 -23.50 -3.32
CA SER A 45 15.32 -23.07 -4.69
C SER A 45 16.78 -22.65 -4.90
N ALA A 46 17.28 -22.86 -6.13
CA ALA A 46 18.63 -22.45 -6.50
C ALA A 46 18.74 -20.91 -6.48
N PRO A 47 19.94 -20.35 -6.16
CA PRO A 47 20.16 -18.92 -6.29
C PRO A 47 20.06 -18.48 -7.75
N ILE A 48 19.75 -17.20 -7.95
CA ILE A 48 19.65 -16.59 -9.28
C ILE A 48 20.50 -15.31 -9.37
N TRP A 49 20.82 -14.88 -10.56
CA TRP A 49 21.23 -13.52 -10.84
C TRP A 49 19.99 -12.62 -10.90
N SER A 50 19.95 -11.58 -10.09
CA SER A 50 18.83 -10.62 -10.09
C SER A 50 19.34 -9.19 -10.15
N ALA A 51 18.52 -8.29 -10.68
CA ALA A 51 18.80 -6.87 -10.61
C ALA A 51 18.99 -6.42 -9.15
N THR A 52 19.93 -5.51 -8.92
CA THR A 52 20.09 -4.89 -7.60
C THR A 52 18.80 -4.15 -7.26
N PRO A 53 18.21 -4.35 -6.08
CA PRO A 53 17.07 -3.54 -5.66
C PRO A 53 17.48 -2.07 -5.67
N LEU A 54 16.93 -1.30 -6.60
CA LEU A 54 17.18 0.15 -6.68
C LEU A 54 16.51 0.84 -5.49
N SER A 55 17.05 1.98 -5.08
CA SER A 55 16.36 2.91 -4.19
C SER A 55 15.03 3.33 -4.83
N PHE A 56 14.03 3.66 -4.01
CA PHE A 56 12.69 4.08 -4.46
C PHE A 56 11.84 2.98 -5.11
N ARG A 57 12.11 1.72 -4.78
CA ARG A 57 11.32 0.61 -5.31
C ARG A 57 9.92 0.47 -4.71
N ASN A 58 9.71 0.95 -3.47
CA ASN A 58 8.37 0.92 -2.87
C ASN A 58 7.49 2.02 -3.46
N LEU A 59 6.49 1.64 -4.24
CA LEU A 59 5.51 2.55 -4.85
C LEU A 59 4.53 3.11 -3.80
N ILE A 60 4.41 2.45 -2.63
CA ILE A 60 3.57 2.92 -1.53
C ILE A 60 4.29 4.01 -0.74
N ILE A 61 3.62 5.14 -0.55
CA ILE A 61 4.07 6.23 0.32
C ILE A 61 3.58 5.94 1.74
N ASN A 62 4.46 6.14 2.74
CA ASN A 62 4.19 5.95 4.16
C ASN A 62 3.80 4.51 4.54
N GLY A 63 4.31 3.50 3.81
CA GLY A 63 4.01 2.10 4.07
C GLY A 63 4.40 1.60 5.47
N ALA A 64 5.36 2.24 6.13
CA ALA A 64 5.72 1.98 7.53
C ALA A 64 4.82 2.69 8.54
N MET A 65 3.79 3.41 8.11
CA MET A 65 2.80 4.12 8.94
C MET A 65 3.40 5.20 9.86
N ASN A 66 4.57 5.75 9.52
CA ASN A 66 5.32 6.66 10.39
C ASN A 66 4.74 8.09 10.44
N VAL A 67 4.17 8.56 9.34
CA VAL A 67 3.63 9.92 9.20
C VAL A 67 2.13 9.93 9.48
N ALA A 68 1.72 10.82 10.38
CA ALA A 68 0.31 11.00 10.78
C ALA A 68 0.06 12.49 11.07
N GLN A 69 0.10 13.33 10.02
CA GLN A 69 0.00 14.79 10.17
C GLN A 69 -1.34 15.21 10.81
N ARG A 70 -2.43 14.53 10.49
CA ARG A 70 -3.77 14.82 11.04
C ARG A 70 -3.95 14.37 12.48
N GLY A 71 -2.98 13.62 13.04
CA GLY A 71 -2.98 13.10 14.39
C GLY A 71 -2.97 11.57 14.44
N SER A 72 -2.59 11.05 15.60
CA SER A 72 -2.46 9.61 15.85
C SER A 72 -3.62 9.03 16.68
N SER A 73 -4.45 9.89 17.27
CA SER A 73 -5.55 9.49 18.15
C SER A 73 -6.69 8.84 17.39
N ALA A 74 -7.44 7.96 18.06
CA ALA A 74 -8.57 7.27 17.48
C ALA A 74 -9.69 8.26 17.09
N THR A 75 -10.25 8.05 15.88
CA THR A 75 -11.42 8.76 15.37
C THR A 75 -12.32 7.79 14.61
N THR A 76 -13.63 8.05 14.65
CA THR A 76 -14.64 7.26 13.91
C THR A 76 -15.01 7.87 12.56
N SER A 77 -14.42 9.01 12.20
CA SER A 77 -14.63 9.62 10.90
C SER A 77 -14.01 8.76 9.80
N ALA A 78 -14.71 8.58 8.69
CA ALA A 78 -14.21 7.89 7.51
C ALA A 78 -13.20 8.76 6.74
N GLY A 79 -12.44 8.15 5.85
CA GLY A 79 -11.44 8.81 5.00
C GLY A 79 -10.09 8.98 5.67
N TYR A 80 -9.27 9.89 5.13
CA TYR A 80 -7.91 10.19 5.62
C TYR A 80 -7.95 11.00 6.90
N GLN A 81 -7.87 10.35 8.06
CA GLN A 81 -8.03 11.01 9.37
C GLN A 81 -6.80 10.89 10.27
N THR A 82 -5.97 9.89 10.10
CA THR A 82 -4.83 9.61 10.98
C THR A 82 -3.53 9.44 10.20
N VAL A 83 -3.16 8.22 9.86
CA VAL A 83 -1.94 7.93 9.09
C VAL A 83 -2.08 8.45 7.67
N ASP A 84 -1.13 9.27 7.26
CA ASP A 84 -1.16 9.87 5.93
C ASP A 84 -1.08 8.81 4.83
N ARG A 85 -1.79 9.06 3.72
CA ARG A 85 -1.90 8.20 2.54
C ARG A 85 -2.77 6.97 2.71
N PHE A 86 -3.24 6.70 3.93
CA PHE A 86 -4.13 5.58 4.23
C PHE A 86 -5.45 6.08 4.82
N GLU A 87 -6.52 5.40 4.46
CA GLU A 87 -7.86 5.73 4.90
C GLU A 87 -8.63 4.47 5.30
N VAL A 88 -9.58 4.63 6.21
CA VAL A 88 -10.67 3.69 6.42
C VAL A 88 -11.96 4.28 5.89
N ASN A 89 -12.58 3.56 4.97
CA ASN A 89 -13.91 3.86 4.51
C ASN A 89 -14.89 2.80 5.01
N HIS A 90 -16.06 3.26 5.44
CA HIS A 90 -17.14 2.39 5.92
C HIS A 90 -18.50 2.99 5.56
N ALA A 91 -19.47 2.13 5.34
CA ALA A 91 -20.87 2.49 5.17
C ALA A 91 -21.77 1.33 5.60
N GLY A 92 -23.05 1.58 5.81
CA GLY A 92 -24.03 0.56 6.18
C GLY A 92 -23.81 -0.09 7.56
N VAL A 93 -22.83 0.34 8.34
CA VAL A 93 -22.47 -0.22 9.64
C VAL A 93 -23.38 0.33 10.75
N ALA A 94 -23.72 -0.50 11.72
CA ALA A 94 -24.54 -0.08 12.86
C ALA A 94 -23.78 0.90 13.78
N GLN A 95 -22.47 0.66 13.99
CA GLN A 95 -21.58 1.56 14.70
C GLN A 95 -20.29 1.75 13.91
N SER A 96 -19.92 3.01 13.69
CA SER A 96 -18.68 3.34 12.94
C SER A 96 -17.45 2.77 13.61
N PRO A 97 -16.58 2.06 12.87
CA PRO A 97 -15.27 1.67 13.36
C PRO A 97 -14.40 2.89 13.62
N SER A 98 -13.43 2.77 14.50
CA SER A 98 -12.41 3.80 14.68
C SER A 98 -11.11 3.44 13.96
N GLN A 99 -10.37 4.49 13.56
CA GLN A 99 -9.04 4.39 12.96
C GLN A 99 -8.02 5.18 13.82
N SER A 100 -6.80 4.69 13.92
CA SER A 100 -5.72 5.32 14.69
C SER A 100 -4.34 4.87 14.21
N GLN A 101 -3.30 5.60 14.61
CA GLN A 101 -1.93 5.12 14.50
C GLN A 101 -1.55 4.42 15.82
N ALA A 102 -1.23 3.14 15.75
CA ALA A 102 -0.75 2.36 16.89
C ALA A 102 0.78 2.36 16.95
N THR A 103 1.33 2.29 18.17
CA THR A 103 2.77 2.11 18.41
C THR A 103 3.05 0.61 18.56
N LEU A 104 4.02 0.10 17.80
CA LEU A 104 4.51 -1.26 17.93
C LEU A 104 5.43 -1.38 19.15
N THR A 105 5.29 -2.47 19.89
CA THR A 105 6.17 -2.84 20.98
C THR A 105 7.25 -3.83 20.50
N SER A 106 8.19 -4.22 21.34
CA SER A 106 9.30 -5.13 21.03
C SER A 106 8.89 -6.58 20.71
N ALA A 107 7.64 -6.81 20.33
CA ALA A 107 7.13 -8.12 19.92
C ALA A 107 7.79 -8.62 18.62
N PRO A 108 7.79 -9.94 18.36
CA PRO A 108 8.28 -10.50 17.09
C PRO A 108 7.50 -9.98 15.89
N GLY A 109 8.04 -10.18 14.69
CA GLY A 109 7.41 -9.74 13.43
C GLY A 109 7.90 -8.35 12.99
N PRO A 110 7.01 -7.40 12.68
CA PRO A 110 7.39 -6.16 12.01
C PRO A 110 8.35 -5.29 12.84
N TYR A 111 8.30 -5.36 14.16
CA TYR A 111 9.23 -4.61 15.00
C TYR A 111 10.70 -4.96 14.73
N ARG A 112 11.00 -6.26 14.48
CA ARG A 112 12.35 -6.73 14.14
C ARG A 112 12.80 -6.28 12.76
N GLU A 113 11.86 -6.05 11.84
CA GLU A 113 12.13 -5.48 10.52
C GLU A 113 12.22 -3.95 10.53
N GLY A 114 12.22 -3.31 11.70
CA GLY A 114 12.41 -1.85 11.83
C GLY A 114 11.13 -1.03 11.92
N HIS A 115 9.94 -1.64 11.83
CA HIS A 115 8.68 -0.91 11.96
C HIS A 115 8.40 -0.49 13.41
N ARG A 116 7.87 0.71 13.59
CA ARG A 116 7.54 1.29 14.90
C ARG A 116 6.08 1.69 15.03
N LYS A 117 5.37 1.80 13.91
CA LYS A 117 3.99 2.23 13.83
C LYS A 117 3.16 1.25 12.98
N ALA A 118 1.86 1.21 13.25
CA ALA A 118 0.88 0.49 12.46
C ALA A 118 -0.39 1.32 12.31
N TYR A 119 -1.12 1.11 11.23
CA TYR A 119 -2.50 1.54 11.10
C TYR A 119 -3.38 0.57 11.88
N LYS A 120 -4.27 1.08 12.72
CA LYS A 120 -5.18 0.26 13.53
C LYS A 120 -6.62 0.63 13.26
N ILE A 121 -7.42 -0.38 12.93
CA ILE A 121 -8.88 -0.32 12.87
C ILE A 121 -9.42 -1.02 14.11
N THR A 122 -10.37 -0.38 14.79
CA THR A 122 -11.13 -1.01 15.89
C THR A 122 -12.59 -1.02 15.51
N ASN A 123 -13.18 -2.20 15.45
CA ASN A 123 -14.59 -2.38 15.08
C ASN A 123 -15.52 -1.78 16.14
N GLY A 124 -16.69 -1.32 15.69
CA GLY A 124 -17.80 -0.98 16.56
C GLY A 124 -18.66 -2.21 16.92
N ASN A 125 -19.75 -1.97 17.63
CA ASN A 125 -20.76 -3.00 17.86
C ASN A 125 -21.72 -3.05 16.68
N GLN A 126 -21.66 -4.10 15.87
CA GLN A 126 -22.45 -4.23 14.65
C GLN A 126 -23.78 -4.94 14.84
N GLY A 127 -23.91 -5.77 15.88
CA GLY A 127 -25.14 -6.50 16.22
C GLY A 127 -25.50 -7.61 15.23
N SER A 128 -25.45 -7.34 13.93
CA SER A 128 -25.72 -8.30 12.85
C SER A 128 -24.97 -7.93 11.58
N ALA A 129 -24.80 -8.90 10.67
CA ALA A 129 -24.25 -8.66 9.34
C ALA A 129 -25.28 -7.93 8.46
N HIS A 130 -24.84 -6.91 7.73
CA HIS A 130 -25.66 -6.14 6.79
C HIS A 130 -25.14 -6.27 5.37
N ASN A 131 -25.98 -6.59 4.42
CA ASN A 131 -25.60 -6.86 3.04
C ASN A 131 -24.90 -5.68 2.37
N ASP A 132 -25.34 -4.45 2.68
CA ASP A 132 -24.85 -3.18 2.12
C ASP A 132 -23.71 -2.54 2.94
N ALA A 133 -23.28 -3.19 4.02
CA ALA A 133 -22.23 -2.65 4.87
C ALA A 133 -20.83 -3.05 4.39
N PHE A 134 -19.88 -2.17 4.63
CA PHE A 134 -18.45 -2.47 4.46
C PHE A 134 -17.58 -1.68 5.42
N ILE A 135 -16.42 -2.26 5.75
CA ILE A 135 -15.30 -1.62 6.44
C ILE A 135 -14.04 -2.00 5.66
N ARG A 136 -13.33 -1.01 5.10
CA ARG A 136 -12.13 -1.26 4.29
C ARG A 136 -11.01 -0.27 4.58
N PHE A 137 -9.81 -0.78 4.68
CA PHE A 137 -8.56 -0.05 4.62
C PHE A 137 -8.19 0.18 3.16
N LYS A 138 -7.69 1.38 2.83
CA LYS A 138 -7.39 1.72 1.44
C LYS A 138 -6.19 2.66 1.35
N THR A 139 -5.41 2.51 0.28
CA THR A 139 -4.47 3.53 -0.22
C THR A 139 -4.58 3.64 -1.73
N THR A 140 -4.25 4.83 -2.26
CA THR A 140 -4.37 5.16 -3.67
C THR A 140 -3.01 5.61 -4.20
N LEU A 141 -2.58 5.08 -5.34
CA LEU A 141 -1.38 5.46 -6.08
C LEU A 141 -1.77 6.28 -7.30
N GLU A 142 -0.95 7.28 -7.64
CA GLU A 142 -1.14 8.05 -8.87
C GLU A 142 -0.88 7.17 -10.11
N ALA A 143 -1.63 7.39 -11.18
CA ALA A 143 -1.47 6.65 -12.43
C ALA A 143 -0.06 6.76 -12.99
N GLN A 144 0.53 7.97 -12.97
CA GLN A 144 1.90 8.22 -13.41
C GLN A 144 2.95 7.42 -12.63
N ASP A 145 2.74 7.16 -11.32
CA ASP A 145 3.69 6.42 -10.49
C ASP A 145 3.73 4.94 -10.92
N ILE A 146 2.61 4.40 -11.37
CA ILE A 146 2.53 3.04 -11.91
C ILE A 146 3.06 3.00 -13.34
N ALA A 147 2.65 3.93 -14.21
CA ALA A 147 3.07 3.99 -15.60
C ALA A 147 4.59 4.13 -15.75
N ASN A 148 5.24 4.86 -14.82
CA ASN A 148 6.69 5.08 -14.84
C ASN A 148 7.48 4.14 -13.92
N SER A 149 6.83 3.14 -13.29
CA SER A 149 7.46 2.23 -12.33
C SER A 149 8.46 1.25 -12.95
N GLY A 150 8.41 1.05 -14.27
CA GLY A 150 9.14 0.00 -14.97
C GLY A 150 8.42 -1.36 -14.97
N TRP A 151 7.21 -1.45 -14.42
CA TRP A 151 6.38 -2.63 -14.56
C TRP A 151 5.76 -2.70 -15.97
N ASP A 152 6.03 -3.76 -16.70
CA ASP A 152 5.27 -4.06 -17.93
C ASP A 152 3.92 -4.67 -17.55
N TYR A 153 2.97 -3.80 -17.18
CA TYR A 153 1.65 -4.20 -16.71
C TYR A 153 0.80 -4.87 -17.79
N THR A 154 1.22 -4.85 -19.06
CA THR A 154 0.54 -5.52 -20.15
C THR A 154 1.03 -6.95 -20.38
N SER A 155 2.09 -7.37 -19.69
CA SER A 155 2.70 -8.69 -19.81
C SER A 155 2.43 -9.57 -18.61
N SER A 156 1.90 -10.77 -18.82
CA SER A 156 1.72 -11.78 -17.78
C SER A 156 3.04 -12.37 -17.25
N SER A 157 4.16 -12.06 -17.90
CA SER A 157 5.51 -12.46 -17.46
C SER A 157 6.22 -11.36 -16.66
N SER A 158 5.61 -10.19 -16.51
CA SER A 158 6.10 -9.09 -15.69
C SER A 158 5.24 -8.96 -14.43
N TYR A 159 5.86 -8.74 -13.29
CA TYR A 159 5.21 -8.85 -12.00
C TYR A 159 5.42 -7.60 -11.16
N ILE A 160 4.42 -7.31 -10.29
CA ILE A 160 4.60 -6.53 -9.08
C ILE A 160 4.39 -7.44 -7.87
N THR A 161 5.06 -7.13 -6.77
CA THR A 161 4.92 -7.88 -5.51
C THR A 161 4.44 -6.95 -4.42
N LEU A 162 3.28 -7.30 -3.84
CA LEU A 162 2.74 -6.67 -2.65
C LEU A 162 3.19 -7.45 -1.43
N SER A 163 3.72 -6.76 -0.43
CA SER A 163 3.99 -7.34 0.88
C SER A 163 3.54 -6.41 2.00
N PHE A 164 3.04 -6.97 3.10
CA PHE A 164 2.64 -6.22 4.29
C PHE A 164 2.56 -7.13 5.51
N TRP A 165 2.63 -6.53 6.68
CA TRP A 165 2.34 -7.18 7.95
C TRP A 165 0.92 -6.87 8.37
N ILE A 166 0.20 -7.89 8.83
CA ILE A 166 -1.18 -7.80 9.31
C ILE A 166 -1.34 -8.57 10.61
N LYS A 167 -2.16 -8.03 11.52
CA LYS A 167 -2.54 -8.69 12.78
C LYS A 167 -4.02 -8.41 13.05
N SER A 168 -4.78 -9.45 13.35
CA SER A 168 -6.17 -9.37 13.79
C SER A 168 -6.31 -9.89 15.21
N SER A 169 -7.21 -9.31 15.99
CA SER A 169 -7.58 -9.86 17.31
C SER A 169 -8.47 -11.10 17.21
N VAL A 170 -9.02 -11.38 16.03
CA VAL A 170 -9.87 -12.53 15.73
C VAL A 170 -9.19 -13.38 14.66
N ALA A 171 -9.18 -14.70 14.87
CA ALA A 171 -8.64 -15.65 13.90
C ALA A 171 -9.60 -15.79 12.72
N GLN A 172 -9.21 -15.31 11.55
CA GLN A 172 -9.96 -15.49 10.30
C GLN A 172 -9.09 -15.20 9.08
N ASN A 173 -9.61 -15.47 7.88
CA ASN A 173 -9.05 -15.06 6.60
C ASN A 173 -9.61 -13.68 6.22
N PHE A 174 -8.77 -12.78 5.73
CA PHE A 174 -9.18 -11.49 5.21
C PHE A 174 -8.94 -11.42 3.72
N TYR A 175 -9.72 -10.60 3.04
CA TYR A 175 -9.63 -10.41 1.59
C TYR A 175 -9.18 -9.01 1.27
N GLY A 176 -8.46 -8.88 0.16
CA GLY A 176 -8.04 -7.61 -0.38
C GLY A 176 -8.07 -7.63 -1.90
N ARG A 177 -7.75 -6.49 -2.50
CA ARG A 177 -7.66 -6.38 -3.94
C ARG A 177 -6.70 -5.27 -4.35
N LEU A 178 -6.14 -5.42 -5.53
CA LEU A 178 -5.71 -4.29 -6.33
C LEU A 178 -6.81 -3.95 -7.33
N GLN A 179 -7.06 -2.67 -7.55
CA GLN A 179 -8.00 -2.20 -8.56
C GLN A 179 -7.35 -1.10 -9.40
N THR A 180 -7.44 -1.19 -10.72
CA THR A 180 -7.09 -0.09 -11.63
C THR A 180 -8.24 0.89 -11.73
N ASP A 181 -7.96 2.16 -12.04
CA ASP A 181 -8.97 3.21 -12.21
C ASP A 181 -8.99 3.77 -13.64
N ASP A 182 -7.90 3.67 -14.38
CA ASP A 182 -7.82 4.12 -15.77
C ASP A 182 -8.46 3.13 -16.74
N GLY A 183 -9.06 3.66 -17.81
CA GLY A 183 -9.75 2.87 -18.81
C GLY A 183 -10.92 2.08 -18.24
N THR A 184 -11.01 0.79 -18.59
CA THR A 184 -11.97 -0.12 -17.94
C THR A 184 -11.38 -0.65 -16.64
N ALA A 185 -11.98 -0.30 -15.51
CA ALA A 185 -11.50 -0.73 -14.20
C ALA A 185 -11.35 -2.26 -14.10
N ARG A 186 -10.19 -2.71 -13.65
CA ARG A 186 -9.84 -4.12 -13.43
C ARG A 186 -9.64 -4.39 -11.94
N ASN A 187 -9.91 -5.59 -11.55
CA ASN A 187 -9.84 -6.01 -10.16
C ASN A 187 -9.03 -7.31 -10.05
N TYR A 188 -8.08 -7.35 -9.10
CA TYR A 188 -7.29 -8.52 -8.74
C TYR A 188 -7.51 -8.85 -7.28
N PRO A 189 -8.47 -9.71 -6.96
CA PRO A 189 -8.75 -10.11 -5.58
C PRO A 189 -7.67 -11.06 -5.06
N PHE A 190 -7.34 -10.92 -3.78
CA PHE A 190 -6.46 -11.85 -3.07
C PHE A 190 -6.97 -12.06 -1.64
N GLU A 191 -6.42 -13.05 -0.97
CA GLU A 191 -6.70 -13.35 0.44
C GLU A 191 -5.42 -13.32 1.27
N THR A 192 -5.53 -13.09 2.57
CA THR A 192 -4.39 -13.16 3.48
C THR A 192 -3.96 -14.58 3.79
N GLY A 193 -4.86 -15.55 3.65
CA GLY A 193 -4.84 -16.82 4.32
C GLY A 193 -5.34 -16.68 5.77
N SER A 194 -5.61 -17.80 6.42
CA SER A 194 -6.12 -17.83 7.79
C SER A 194 -5.10 -17.23 8.77
N LEU A 195 -5.45 -16.13 9.42
CA LEU A 195 -4.64 -15.51 10.43
C LEU A 195 -4.88 -16.13 11.80
N THR A 196 -3.81 -16.27 12.59
CA THR A 196 -3.93 -16.61 14.02
C THR A 196 -4.21 -15.33 14.81
N ALA A 197 -5.19 -15.37 15.72
CA ALA A 197 -5.54 -14.21 16.55
C ALA A 197 -4.32 -13.62 17.28
N ASN A 198 -4.23 -12.29 17.29
CA ASN A 198 -3.18 -11.51 17.95
C ASN A 198 -1.74 -11.79 17.47
N THR A 199 -1.58 -12.42 16.29
CA THR A 199 -0.28 -12.78 15.74
C THR A 199 0.01 -11.97 14.48
N TRP A 200 1.18 -11.31 14.43
CA TRP A 200 1.65 -10.65 13.22
C TRP A 200 2.00 -11.67 12.15
N THR A 201 1.38 -11.56 11.00
CA THR A 201 1.61 -12.41 9.82
C THR A 201 2.07 -11.54 8.65
N LYS A 202 3.15 -11.93 7.99
CA LYS A 202 3.60 -11.29 6.75
C LYS A 202 2.87 -11.92 5.57
N VAL A 203 2.15 -11.11 4.83
CA VAL A 203 1.45 -11.51 3.60
C VAL A 203 2.28 -11.06 2.41
N ILE A 204 2.46 -11.94 1.43
CA ILE A 204 3.17 -11.65 0.18
C ILE A 204 2.30 -12.13 -0.98
N LYS A 205 2.09 -11.27 -1.98
CA LYS A 205 1.34 -11.56 -3.20
C LYS A 205 2.12 -11.10 -4.42
N THR A 206 2.50 -12.04 -5.26
CA THR A 206 3.10 -11.77 -6.56
C THR A 206 2.00 -11.69 -7.60
N ILE A 207 1.91 -10.57 -8.29
CA ILE A 207 0.78 -10.20 -9.13
C ILE A 207 1.31 -9.95 -10.55
N PRO A 208 0.89 -10.74 -11.54
CA PRO A 208 1.30 -10.54 -12.92
C PRO A 208 0.63 -9.32 -13.55
N GLY A 209 1.22 -8.76 -14.57
CA GLY A 209 0.50 -7.91 -15.51
C GLY A 209 -0.53 -8.70 -16.31
N SER A 210 -1.32 -8.03 -17.15
CA SER A 210 -2.34 -8.68 -17.95
C SER A 210 -2.61 -7.94 -19.27
N SER A 211 -2.58 -8.69 -20.37
CA SER A 211 -3.05 -8.22 -21.67
C SER A 211 -4.53 -8.59 -21.93
N SER A 212 -5.06 -9.57 -21.19
CA SER A 212 -6.47 -9.99 -21.28
C SER A 212 -6.98 -10.48 -19.92
N PRO A 213 -7.78 -9.69 -19.21
CA PRO A 213 -8.21 -8.33 -19.54
C PRO A 213 -7.03 -7.33 -19.52
N ALA A 214 -6.95 -6.45 -20.50
CA ALA A 214 -5.87 -5.46 -20.57
C ALA A 214 -5.91 -4.50 -19.38
N LEU A 215 -4.74 -4.24 -18.78
CA LEU A 215 -4.54 -3.18 -17.80
C LEU A 215 -4.17 -1.89 -18.54
N GLN A 216 -4.57 -0.77 -17.98
CA GLN A 216 -4.24 0.55 -18.48
C GLN A 216 -3.88 1.47 -17.30
N PHE A 217 -2.85 2.29 -17.50
CA PHE A 217 -2.47 3.36 -16.57
C PHE A 217 -2.10 4.59 -17.40
N ASP A 218 -2.73 5.71 -17.08
CA ASP A 218 -2.42 7.00 -17.71
C ASP A 218 -1.16 7.60 -17.08
N ASN A 219 -0.49 8.49 -17.81
CA ASN A 219 0.64 9.23 -17.27
C ASN A 219 0.18 10.58 -16.68
N ASN A 220 -0.62 10.52 -15.62
CA ASN A 220 -1.19 11.69 -14.97
C ASN A 220 -1.27 11.53 -13.43
N VAL A 221 -1.67 12.58 -12.74
CA VAL A 221 -1.76 12.63 -11.26
C VAL A 221 -3.07 12.04 -10.70
N ASN A 222 -3.97 11.55 -11.54
CA ASN A 222 -5.20 10.93 -11.08
C ASN A 222 -4.93 9.59 -10.39
N ALA A 223 -5.97 9.00 -9.82
CA ALA A 223 -5.89 7.66 -9.26
C ALA A 223 -5.63 6.65 -10.40
N GLY A 224 -4.59 5.83 -10.26
CA GLY A 224 -4.30 4.74 -11.20
C GLY A 224 -4.50 3.37 -10.57
N LEU A 225 -4.06 3.20 -9.32
CA LEU A 225 -4.15 1.92 -8.63
C LEU A 225 -4.60 2.10 -7.19
N PHE A 226 -5.56 1.29 -6.77
CA PHE A 226 -5.98 1.16 -5.38
C PHE A 226 -5.49 -0.15 -4.78
N LEU A 227 -4.97 -0.10 -3.57
CA LEU A 227 -4.87 -1.25 -2.68
C LEU A 227 -5.97 -1.14 -1.63
N GLU A 228 -6.82 -2.15 -1.56
CA GLU A 228 -7.83 -2.27 -0.51
C GLU A 228 -7.65 -3.58 0.25
N ILE A 229 -7.87 -3.54 1.58
CA ILE A 229 -8.01 -4.71 2.45
C ILE A 229 -9.34 -4.54 3.18
N ALA A 230 -10.24 -5.49 2.97
CA ALA A 230 -11.53 -5.52 3.63
C ALA A 230 -11.35 -6.05 5.06
N ALA A 231 -11.69 -5.24 6.06
CA ALA A 231 -11.97 -5.76 7.38
C ALA A 231 -13.31 -6.52 7.36
N TRP A 232 -14.26 -6.02 6.56
CA TRP A 232 -15.50 -6.73 6.24
C TRP A 232 -16.18 -6.17 4.98
N TYR A 233 -16.83 -7.05 4.21
CA TYR A 233 -17.73 -6.73 3.11
C TYR A 233 -19.02 -7.52 3.23
N GLY A 234 -20.16 -6.82 3.18
CA GLY A 234 -21.47 -7.44 3.02
C GLY A 234 -21.67 -8.04 1.62
N THR A 235 -22.70 -8.82 1.44
CA THR A 235 -22.94 -9.61 0.21
C THR A 235 -23.09 -8.75 -1.05
N ASP A 236 -23.44 -7.47 -0.95
CA ASP A 236 -23.50 -6.54 -2.09
C ASP A 236 -22.10 -6.20 -2.65
N TYR A 237 -21.05 -6.49 -1.91
CA TYR A 237 -19.66 -6.24 -2.27
C TYR A 237 -18.86 -7.50 -2.56
N THR A 238 -19.52 -8.65 -2.60
CA THR A 238 -18.93 -9.94 -2.92
C THR A 238 -19.62 -10.59 -4.12
N GLY A 239 -19.00 -11.58 -4.72
CA GLY A 239 -19.58 -12.25 -5.88
C GLY A 239 -18.65 -13.27 -6.52
N SER A 240 -18.92 -13.64 -7.76
CA SER A 240 -18.24 -14.72 -8.48
C SER A 240 -16.85 -14.35 -9.01
N MET A 241 -16.08 -13.53 -8.29
CA MET A 241 -14.69 -13.21 -8.67
C MET A 241 -13.73 -14.31 -8.22
N SER A 242 -12.80 -14.67 -9.09
CA SER A 242 -11.75 -15.64 -8.77
C SER A 242 -10.57 -14.93 -8.10
N LEU A 243 -10.02 -15.56 -7.04
CA LEU A 243 -8.77 -15.09 -6.40
C LEU A 243 -7.60 -15.17 -7.37
N ASN A 244 -6.65 -14.24 -7.19
CA ASN A 244 -5.37 -14.19 -7.89
C ASN A 244 -5.50 -14.14 -9.42
N THR A 245 -6.54 -13.48 -9.91
CA THR A 245 -6.80 -13.32 -11.34
C THR A 245 -7.38 -11.93 -11.62
N TRP A 246 -6.86 -11.26 -12.65
CA TRP A 246 -7.42 -10.01 -13.14
C TRP A 246 -8.76 -10.26 -13.84
N ALA A 247 -9.75 -9.47 -13.48
CA ALA A 247 -11.07 -9.48 -14.10
C ALA A 247 -11.60 -8.06 -14.25
N THR A 248 -12.58 -7.87 -15.12
CA THR A 248 -13.34 -6.62 -15.17
C THR A 248 -14.01 -6.40 -13.82
N TYR A 249 -13.88 -5.19 -13.30
CA TYR A 249 -14.50 -4.83 -12.03
C TYR A 249 -16.02 -5.01 -12.09
N SER A 250 -16.55 -5.84 -11.21
CA SER A 250 -18.00 -6.03 -11.04
C SER A 250 -18.38 -6.10 -9.56
N ASN A 251 -17.78 -7.03 -8.84
CA ASN A 251 -17.83 -7.16 -7.37
C ASN A 251 -16.42 -7.02 -6.81
N ARG A 252 -16.27 -6.75 -5.53
CA ARG A 252 -14.98 -6.38 -4.95
C ARG A 252 -14.11 -7.56 -4.57
N THR A 253 -14.74 -8.63 -4.06
CA THR A 253 -14.07 -9.84 -3.64
C THR A 253 -14.87 -11.07 -4.06
N PRO A 254 -14.26 -12.28 -4.01
CA PRO A 254 -15.02 -13.54 -4.10
C PRO A 254 -16.13 -13.60 -3.07
N ASP A 255 -17.14 -14.40 -3.34
CA ASP A 255 -18.15 -14.75 -2.34
C ASP A 255 -17.52 -15.70 -1.32
N TYR A 256 -17.42 -15.25 -0.07
CA TYR A 256 -16.86 -16.03 1.05
C TYR A 256 -17.92 -16.39 2.09
N GLY A 257 -19.21 -16.09 1.83
CA GLY A 257 -20.29 -16.34 2.77
C GLY A 257 -20.04 -15.65 4.12
N ALA A 258 -20.22 -16.35 5.23
CA ALA A 258 -20.00 -15.88 6.59
C ALA A 258 -18.50 -15.90 7.02
N ALA A 259 -17.56 -16.15 6.13
CA ALA A 259 -16.14 -16.38 6.50
C ALA A 259 -15.41 -15.17 7.11
N MET A 260 -15.97 -13.95 7.00
CA MET A 260 -15.44 -12.74 7.63
C MET A 260 -16.31 -12.20 8.77
N ASP A 261 -17.41 -12.85 9.09
CA ASP A 261 -18.38 -12.35 10.07
C ASP A 261 -17.81 -12.31 11.49
N ASP A 262 -16.91 -13.23 11.85
CA ASP A 262 -16.35 -13.31 13.20
C ASP A 262 -15.70 -11.99 13.64
N TRP A 263 -14.87 -11.38 12.79
CA TRP A 263 -14.27 -10.09 13.09
C TRP A 263 -15.33 -8.98 13.15
N TYR A 264 -16.24 -8.96 12.18
CA TYR A 264 -17.28 -7.95 12.07
C TYR A 264 -18.28 -7.98 13.23
N LEU A 265 -18.66 -9.17 13.67
CA LEU A 265 -19.62 -9.34 14.77
C LEU A 265 -18.94 -9.26 16.16
N THR A 266 -17.62 -9.27 16.22
CA THR A 266 -16.88 -9.11 17.47
C THR A 266 -16.70 -7.63 17.79
N ASN A 267 -17.35 -7.15 18.85
CA ASN A 267 -17.21 -5.78 19.33
C ASN A 267 -15.75 -5.51 19.77
N ASN A 268 -15.24 -4.34 19.39
CA ASN A 268 -13.85 -3.94 19.60
C ASN A 268 -12.79 -4.86 18.98
N ALA A 269 -13.16 -5.72 18.03
CA ALA A 269 -12.17 -6.46 17.25
C ALA A 269 -11.20 -5.48 16.56
N THR A 270 -9.92 -5.84 16.53
CA THR A 270 -8.89 -4.97 15.94
C THR A 270 -8.26 -5.61 14.71
N LEU A 271 -7.90 -4.76 13.76
CA LEU A 271 -7.08 -5.10 12.60
C LEU A 271 -5.95 -4.08 12.51
N GLU A 272 -4.70 -4.56 12.55
CA GLU A 272 -3.50 -3.73 12.48
C GLU A 272 -2.69 -4.07 11.24
N ILE A 273 -2.21 -3.05 10.51
CA ILE A 273 -1.46 -3.20 9.25
C ILE A 273 -0.24 -2.28 9.27
N THR A 274 0.92 -2.79 8.83
CA THR A 274 2.15 -2.01 8.66
C THR A 274 3.08 -2.65 7.61
N GLY A 275 4.16 -1.95 7.25
CA GLY A 275 5.15 -2.47 6.31
C GLY A 275 4.59 -2.73 4.93
N VAL A 276 3.67 -1.89 4.47
CA VAL A 276 3.04 -2.03 3.15
C VAL A 276 4.03 -1.62 2.07
N GLN A 277 4.40 -2.57 1.23
CA GLN A 277 5.32 -2.38 0.11
C GLN A 277 4.73 -2.98 -1.15
N LEU A 278 4.72 -2.19 -2.21
CA LEU A 278 4.40 -2.62 -3.57
C LEU A 278 5.61 -2.31 -4.44
N GLU A 279 6.22 -3.33 -5.01
CA GLU A 279 7.47 -3.20 -5.77
C GLU A 279 7.43 -3.95 -7.08
N VAL A 280 8.17 -3.48 -8.08
CA VAL A 280 8.30 -4.20 -9.36
C VAL A 280 9.21 -5.40 -9.17
N GLY A 281 8.77 -6.54 -9.65
CA GLY A 281 9.48 -7.82 -9.56
C GLY A 281 8.61 -8.95 -9.04
N SER A 282 9.09 -10.17 -9.14
CA SER A 282 8.37 -11.40 -8.79
C SER A 282 8.58 -11.86 -7.34
N GLN A 283 9.34 -11.10 -6.55
CA GLN A 283 9.71 -11.47 -5.18
C GLN A 283 9.64 -10.27 -4.25
N ALA A 284 9.20 -10.52 -3.01
CA ALA A 284 9.28 -9.53 -1.96
C ALA A 284 10.73 -9.36 -1.48
N THR A 285 11.20 -8.13 -1.53
CA THR A 285 12.49 -7.76 -0.95
C THR A 285 12.33 -7.25 0.49
N PRO A 286 13.41 -7.07 1.27
CA PRO A 286 13.32 -6.38 2.56
C PRO A 286 12.65 -5.01 2.41
N PHE A 287 11.85 -4.62 3.41
CA PHE A 287 11.13 -3.35 3.36
C PHE A 287 12.08 -2.16 3.13
N GLU A 288 11.71 -1.28 2.20
CA GLU A 288 12.46 -0.05 1.92
C GLU A 288 12.16 1.02 2.97
N HIS A 289 13.02 1.12 3.97
CA HIS A 289 12.94 2.18 4.97
C HIS A 289 13.45 3.51 4.40
N ARG A 290 12.59 4.51 4.36
CA ARG A 290 12.95 5.89 4.03
C ARG A 290 13.10 6.70 5.30
N SER A 291 13.87 7.79 5.26
CA SER A 291 13.94 8.72 6.39
C SER A 291 12.54 9.32 6.66
N VAL A 292 12.25 9.65 7.93
CA VAL A 292 10.96 10.25 8.29
C VAL A 292 10.75 11.58 7.55
N GLY A 293 11.81 12.37 7.34
CA GLY A 293 11.73 13.63 6.60
C GLY A 293 11.37 13.44 5.12
N GLU A 294 11.95 12.44 4.47
CA GLU A 294 11.62 12.10 3.08
C GLU A 294 10.18 11.60 2.96
N GLU A 295 9.76 10.72 3.86
CA GLU A 295 8.39 10.20 3.86
C GLU A 295 7.36 11.31 4.13
N LEU A 296 7.69 12.24 5.05
CA LEU A 296 6.85 13.41 5.32
C LEU A 296 6.70 14.29 4.07
N LEU A 297 7.79 14.58 3.36
CA LEU A 297 7.73 15.38 2.13
C LEU A 297 6.84 14.74 1.06
N ARG A 298 6.91 13.42 0.90
CA ARG A 298 6.03 12.66 -0.01
C ARG A 298 4.56 12.73 0.42
N CYS A 299 4.29 12.67 1.72
CA CYS A 299 2.94 12.84 2.27
C CYS A 299 2.41 14.26 2.08
N GLN A 300 3.26 15.27 2.20
CA GLN A 300 2.91 16.69 2.05
C GLN A 300 2.44 17.04 0.64
N ARG A 301 2.78 16.28 -0.38
CA ARG A 301 2.19 16.39 -1.72
C ARG A 301 0.65 16.22 -1.72
N TYR A 302 0.09 15.54 -0.72
CA TYR A 302 -1.34 15.22 -0.63
C TYR A 302 -2.05 15.94 0.50
N PHE A 303 -1.34 16.23 1.57
CA PHE A 303 -1.84 16.98 2.71
C PHE A 303 -0.69 17.62 3.48
N GLN A 304 -0.85 18.88 3.83
CA GLN A 304 0.07 19.55 4.73
C GLN A 304 -0.64 20.62 5.56
N PHE A 305 -0.18 20.82 6.78
CA PHE A 305 -0.50 22.01 7.55
C PHE A 305 0.37 23.17 7.04
N VAL A 306 -0.26 24.29 6.77
CA VAL A 306 0.44 25.52 6.45
C VAL A 306 0.49 26.37 7.71
N GLU A 307 1.67 26.47 8.30
CA GLU A 307 1.95 27.37 9.41
C GLU A 307 2.35 28.74 8.86
N ASN A 308 2.04 29.81 9.62
CA ASN A 308 2.43 31.17 9.29
C ASN A 308 1.85 31.70 7.97
N ALA A 309 0.58 31.47 7.71
CA ALA A 309 -0.13 32.14 6.65
C ALA A 309 -0.25 33.66 6.96
N HIS A 310 0.27 34.51 6.07
CA HIS A 310 0.15 35.95 6.23
C HIS A 310 -1.17 36.45 5.65
N ALA A 311 -1.99 37.10 6.50
CA ALA A 311 -3.23 37.72 6.08
C ALA A 311 -3.01 39.24 5.93
N ILE A 312 -3.38 39.79 4.79
CA ILE A 312 -3.41 41.24 4.55
C ILE A 312 -4.90 41.65 4.44
N ALA A 313 -5.39 42.37 5.43
CA ALA A 313 -6.72 42.96 5.37
C ALA A 313 -6.65 44.30 4.64
N ARG A 314 -7.52 44.52 3.65
CA ARG A 314 -7.70 45.84 3.02
C ARG A 314 -8.84 46.57 3.75
N SER A 315 -8.58 47.81 4.14
CA SER A 315 -9.43 48.58 5.06
C SER A 315 -10.76 49.13 4.46
N SER A 316 -10.98 48.98 3.17
CA SER A 316 -12.16 49.60 2.52
C SER A 316 -13.16 48.64 1.88
N THR A 317 -12.81 47.37 1.83
CA THR A 317 -13.69 46.29 1.37
C THR A 317 -13.47 45.08 2.26
N ASN A 318 -14.47 44.42 2.77
CA ASN A 318 -14.38 43.24 3.64
C ASN A 318 -13.61 42.05 3.00
N THR A 319 -12.60 42.34 2.22
CA THR A 319 -11.76 41.34 1.53
C THR A 319 -10.34 41.42 2.04
N GLY A 320 -9.79 40.30 2.44
CA GLY A 320 -8.40 40.10 2.77
C GLY A 320 -7.79 39.03 1.87
N SER A 321 -6.50 39.11 1.61
CA SER A 321 -5.76 38.03 0.97
C SER A 321 -4.91 37.30 2.00
N VAL A 322 -4.89 35.98 1.91
CA VAL A 322 -4.01 35.12 2.71
C VAL A 322 -3.00 34.52 1.77
N SER A 323 -1.72 34.70 2.07
CA SER A 323 -0.63 34.06 1.35
C SER A 323 -0.07 32.93 2.20
N ALA A 324 0.04 31.73 1.62
CA ALA A 324 0.59 30.58 2.25
C ALA A 324 1.56 29.90 1.26
N LYS A 325 2.73 29.48 1.76
CA LYS A 325 3.71 28.75 0.95
C LYS A 325 3.60 27.26 1.25
N PHE A 326 3.38 26.46 0.22
CA PHE A 326 3.48 25.00 0.33
C PHE A 326 4.93 24.54 0.39
N THR A 327 5.20 23.48 1.14
CA THR A 327 6.53 22.87 1.27
C THR A 327 6.98 22.19 -0.02
N CYS A 328 6.00 21.62 -0.74
CA CYS A 328 6.21 20.98 -2.05
C CYS A 328 4.98 21.23 -2.93
N GLU A 329 5.11 20.94 -4.21
CA GLU A 329 3.99 20.99 -5.15
C GLU A 329 2.91 20.00 -4.74
N MET A 330 1.68 20.50 -4.61
CA MET A 330 0.51 19.67 -4.31
C MET A 330 0.09 18.86 -5.54
N ARG A 331 -0.42 17.66 -5.33
CA ARG A 331 -0.93 16.80 -6.40
C ARG A 331 -2.03 17.47 -7.25
N ALA A 332 -2.85 18.25 -6.61
CA ALA A 332 -3.94 19.02 -7.22
C ALA A 332 -4.18 20.28 -6.40
N ALA A 333 -4.98 21.21 -6.91
CA ALA A 333 -5.40 22.39 -6.16
C ALA A 333 -5.98 21.97 -4.80
N PRO A 334 -5.40 22.43 -3.67
CA PRO A 334 -5.79 21.94 -2.36
C PRO A 334 -7.13 22.53 -1.93
N THR A 335 -7.94 21.72 -1.24
CA THR A 335 -9.09 22.20 -0.49
C THR A 335 -8.66 22.63 0.90
N ILE A 336 -8.92 23.87 1.28
CA ILE A 336 -8.65 24.36 2.64
C ILE A 336 -9.83 24.00 3.53
N SER A 337 -9.61 23.12 4.52
CA SER A 337 -10.68 22.62 5.38
C SER A 337 -10.88 23.39 6.68
N THR A 338 -9.84 24.03 7.23
CA THR A 338 -9.91 24.83 8.46
C THR A 338 -8.84 25.90 8.47
N MET A 339 -9.20 27.12 8.82
CA MET A 339 -8.25 28.17 9.17
C MET A 339 -8.54 28.64 10.59
N ASN A 340 -7.60 28.37 11.50
CA ASN A 340 -7.60 29.04 12.80
C ASN A 340 -6.94 30.41 12.62
N LEU A 341 -7.72 31.42 12.25
CA LEU A 341 -7.27 32.80 12.31
C LEU A 341 -7.46 33.27 13.75
N SER A 342 -6.40 33.24 14.55
CA SER A 342 -6.37 33.95 15.83
C SER A 342 -6.27 35.45 15.54
N THR A 343 -7.36 36.10 15.24
CA THR A 343 -7.34 37.53 14.92
C THR A 343 -8.54 38.28 15.42
N LYS A 344 -8.24 39.54 15.75
CA LYS A 344 -9.20 40.60 16.04
C LYS A 344 -9.90 41.18 14.79
N ALA A 345 -9.87 40.50 13.63
CA ALA A 345 -10.54 40.94 12.42
C ALA A 345 -11.77 40.06 12.16
N THR A 346 -12.95 40.62 12.41
CA THR A 346 -14.21 40.14 11.89
C THR A 346 -14.28 40.42 10.38
N ASN A 347 -14.50 39.36 9.57
CA ASN A 347 -14.68 39.38 8.12
C ASN A 347 -13.38 39.33 7.28
N VAL A 348 -12.82 38.12 7.09
CA VAL A 348 -11.81 37.82 6.06
C VAL A 348 -12.43 36.88 5.03
N GLY A 349 -12.58 37.35 3.79
CA GLY A 349 -12.92 36.50 2.65
C GLY A 349 -11.65 35.91 2.04
N LEU A 350 -11.61 34.62 1.76
CA LEU A 350 -10.49 33.95 1.14
C LEU A 350 -10.64 33.96 -0.38
N ASN A 351 -9.63 34.48 -1.08
CA ASN A 351 -9.55 34.36 -2.54
C ASN A 351 -8.29 33.56 -2.88
N LEU A 352 -8.46 32.35 -3.42
CA LEU A 352 -7.38 31.49 -3.88
C LEU A 352 -7.19 31.75 -5.38
N GLN A 353 -6.03 32.28 -5.77
CA GLN A 353 -5.58 32.25 -7.17
C GLN A 353 -4.60 31.08 -7.29
N GLY A 354 -4.97 30.10 -8.13
CA GLY A 354 -4.13 28.96 -8.52
C GLY A 354 -3.04 29.36 -9.52
#